data_ed8689dce7859ee46cdd5b33564b567e
#
_entry.id   ed8689dce7859ee46cdd5b33564b567e
#
_cell.length_a   1.000
_cell.length_b   1.000
_cell.length_c   1.000
_cell.angle_alpha   90.00
_cell.angle_beta   90.00
_cell.angle_gamma   90.00
#
_symmetry.space_group_name_H-M   'P 1'
#
loop_
_entity.id
_entity.type
_entity.pdbx_description
1 polymer ?
#
loop_
_entity_poly.entity_id
_entity_poly.type
_entity_poly.pdbx_seq_one_letter_code
_entity_poly.pdbx_strand_id
1 'polypeptide(L)'
;DVAPSRGLGDVYKRQVPICSDGGIVHDYHMTLALAMGADFLMLGRYFARFDESPTNKLMVNGAYVKEYWGEGSNRARNWQRYDLGGKAKLSFEEGVDSYVTYAGPLSDNVAKSLYKVKSTMCNCGVLTIPDLQKNAKLTVVSSTSIVEGGYHDVMLKSTAAPGR
;
A
#
# COMPACT_ATOMS: atom_id res chain seq x y z
N ASP A 1 2.04 30.89 -10.52
CA ASP A 1 1.65 29.48 -10.43
C ASP A 1 2.68 28.72 -9.63
N VAL A 2 2.42 28.59 -8.34
CA VAL A 2 3.26 27.77 -7.47
C VAL A 2 2.76 26.34 -7.62
N ALA A 3 3.39 25.57 -8.51
CA ALA A 3 3.17 24.14 -8.53
C ALA A 3 3.59 23.58 -7.16
N PRO A 4 2.75 22.78 -6.48
CA PRO A 4 3.12 22.23 -5.20
C PRO A 4 4.44 21.45 -5.37
N SER A 5 5.41 21.72 -4.51
CA SER A 5 6.68 21.01 -4.51
C SER A 5 6.41 19.52 -4.30
N ARG A 6 6.60 18.74 -5.33
CA ARG A 6 6.40 17.28 -5.29
C ARG A 6 7.70 16.66 -4.79
N GLY A 7 7.88 16.62 -3.48
CA GLY A 7 9.08 16.07 -2.86
C GLY A 7 10.33 16.94 -3.08
N LEU A 8 11.50 16.42 -2.74
CA LEU A 8 12.81 17.07 -2.86
C LEU A 8 13.28 17.31 -4.31
N GLY A 9 12.51 16.83 -5.30
CA GLY A 9 12.80 17.01 -6.72
C GLY A 9 12.09 18.24 -7.27
N ASP A 10 12.87 19.24 -7.63
CA ASP A 10 12.39 20.35 -8.45
C ASP A 10 11.77 19.83 -9.75
N VAL A 11 10.65 20.40 -10.16
CA VAL A 11 9.92 20.07 -11.39
C VAL A 11 10.84 20.08 -12.62
N TYR A 12 11.91 20.85 -12.60
CA TYR A 12 12.91 20.94 -13.66
C TYR A 12 13.96 19.83 -13.65
N LYS A 13 14.01 18.99 -12.60
CA LYS A 13 15.10 18.05 -12.36
C LYS A 13 14.64 16.64 -12.06
N ARG A 14 13.47 16.22 -12.51
CA ARG A 14 12.99 14.84 -12.32
C ARG A 14 13.83 13.83 -13.10
N GLN A 15 15.08 13.72 -12.72
CA GLN A 15 15.97 12.68 -13.22
C GLN A 15 15.95 11.44 -12.32
N VAL A 16 15.38 11.56 -11.10
CA VAL A 16 15.31 10.46 -10.12
C VAL A 16 13.86 10.13 -9.84
N PRO A 17 13.43 8.88 -10.08
CA PRO A 17 12.10 8.41 -9.74
C PRO A 17 11.86 8.45 -8.22
N ILE A 18 10.62 8.74 -7.82
CA ILE A 18 10.20 8.82 -6.42
C ILE A 18 9.46 7.53 -6.05
N CYS A 19 9.91 6.86 -4.98
CA CYS A 19 9.23 5.74 -4.37
C CYS A 19 8.33 6.24 -3.24
N SER A 20 7.05 5.85 -3.26
CA SER A 20 6.21 5.95 -2.06
C SER A 20 6.40 4.69 -1.23
N ASP A 21 7.01 4.85 -0.06
CA ASP A 21 7.32 3.76 0.85
C ASP A 21 6.39 3.78 2.07
N GLY A 22 5.76 2.64 2.31
CA GLY A 22 4.92 2.42 3.48
C GLY A 22 3.49 2.98 3.39
N GLY A 23 2.66 2.61 4.37
CA GLY A 23 1.29 3.11 4.53
C GLY A 23 0.25 2.61 3.53
N ILE A 24 0.63 1.89 2.49
CA ILE A 24 -0.28 1.39 1.46
C ILE A 24 -0.91 0.08 1.93
N VAL A 25 -2.20 0.15 2.26
CA VAL A 25 -3.01 -0.96 2.77
C VAL A 25 -4.04 -1.44 1.76
N HIS A 26 -4.61 -0.51 0.97
CA HIS A 26 -5.68 -0.75 0.01
C HIS A 26 -5.28 -0.36 -1.40
N ASP A 27 -5.96 -0.93 -2.39
CA ASP A 27 -5.68 -0.65 -3.81
C ASP A 27 -5.85 0.85 -4.16
N TYR A 28 -6.82 1.54 -3.54
CA TYR A 28 -7.00 2.97 -3.77
C TYR A 28 -5.86 3.84 -3.24
N HIS A 29 -5.14 3.40 -2.18
CA HIS A 29 -3.93 4.08 -1.74
C HIS A 29 -2.85 4.05 -2.81
N MET A 30 -2.78 2.98 -3.62
CA MET A 30 -1.84 2.89 -4.74
C MET A 30 -2.11 4.01 -5.75
N THR A 31 -3.38 4.17 -6.16
CA THR A 31 -3.76 5.22 -7.11
C THR A 31 -3.53 6.62 -6.55
N LEU A 32 -3.84 6.83 -5.26
CA LEU A 32 -3.57 8.11 -4.59
C LEU A 32 -2.08 8.44 -4.57
N ALA A 33 -1.22 7.50 -4.18
CA ALA A 33 0.22 7.71 -4.14
C ALA A 33 0.78 8.05 -5.53
N LEU A 34 0.33 7.32 -6.56
CA LEU A 34 0.71 7.60 -7.95
C LEU A 34 0.21 8.99 -8.40
N ALA A 35 -1.03 9.35 -8.10
CA ALA A 35 -1.59 10.67 -8.42
C ALA A 35 -0.85 11.81 -7.69
N MET A 36 -0.35 11.56 -6.49
CA MET A 36 0.45 12.51 -5.72
C MET A 36 1.89 12.65 -6.20
N GLY A 37 2.33 11.85 -7.16
CA GLY A 37 3.60 11.99 -7.83
C GLY A 37 4.61 10.87 -7.59
N ALA A 38 4.23 9.77 -6.95
CA ALA A 38 5.08 8.59 -6.88
C ALA A 38 5.19 7.94 -8.27
N ASP A 39 6.41 7.53 -8.65
CA ASP A 39 6.67 6.80 -9.89
C ASP A 39 6.51 5.29 -9.67
N PHE A 40 6.77 4.82 -8.46
CA PHE A 40 6.58 3.43 -8.03
C PHE A 40 6.32 3.33 -6.52
N LEU A 41 5.94 2.14 -6.05
CA LEU A 41 5.43 1.92 -4.70
C LEU A 41 6.21 0.80 -4.02
N MET A 42 6.54 0.97 -2.74
CA MET A 42 7.06 -0.08 -1.88
C MET A 42 5.92 -0.65 -1.02
N LEU A 43 5.67 -1.96 -1.12
CA LEU A 43 4.45 -2.60 -0.65
C LEU A 43 4.73 -3.82 0.26
N GLY A 44 5.46 -3.63 1.37
CA GLY A 44 5.86 -4.71 2.25
C GLY A 44 4.68 -5.55 2.77
N ARG A 45 3.74 -4.93 3.46
CA ARG A 45 2.54 -5.59 4.01
C ARG A 45 1.66 -6.23 2.93
N TYR A 46 1.54 -5.61 1.77
CA TYR A 46 0.75 -6.12 0.66
C TYR A 46 1.29 -7.46 0.17
N PHE A 47 2.60 -7.56 -0.07
CA PHE A 47 3.25 -8.78 -0.55
C PHE A 47 3.38 -9.86 0.52
N ALA A 48 3.43 -9.51 1.80
CA ALA A 48 3.51 -10.46 2.89
C ALA A 48 2.29 -11.40 2.99
N ARG A 49 1.16 -11.06 2.37
CA ARG A 49 -0.12 -11.77 2.43
C ARG A 49 -0.22 -12.99 1.53
N PHE A 50 0.71 -13.19 0.60
CA PHE A 50 0.58 -14.14 -0.49
C PHE A 50 1.31 -15.47 -0.22
N ASP A 51 0.94 -16.49 -0.98
CA ASP A 51 1.55 -17.83 -0.87
C ASP A 51 3.06 -17.78 -1.06
N GLU A 52 3.55 -16.92 -1.98
CA GLU A 52 4.95 -16.79 -2.33
C GLU A 52 5.79 -16.06 -1.27
N SER A 53 5.15 -15.41 -0.29
CA SER A 53 5.86 -14.85 0.87
C SER A 53 6.47 -15.97 1.71
N PRO A 54 7.70 -15.83 2.23
CA PRO A 54 8.42 -16.92 2.90
C PRO A 54 7.85 -17.34 4.26
N THR A 55 6.93 -16.57 4.85
CA THR A 55 6.35 -16.92 6.15
C THR A 55 5.27 -17.99 6.04
N ASN A 56 5.07 -18.72 7.15
CA ASN A 56 4.07 -19.78 7.20
C ASN A 56 2.64 -19.22 7.19
N LYS A 57 1.73 -19.96 6.57
CA LYS A 57 0.30 -19.77 6.68
C LYS A 57 -0.20 -20.42 7.97
N LEU A 58 -0.85 -19.66 8.81
CA LEU A 58 -1.35 -20.06 10.12
C LEU A 58 -2.86 -19.87 10.21
N MET A 59 -3.47 -20.62 11.12
CA MET A 59 -4.89 -20.40 11.49
C MET A 59 -4.95 -19.69 12.84
N VAL A 60 -5.50 -18.49 12.86
CA VAL A 60 -5.66 -17.69 14.08
C VAL A 60 -7.13 -17.21 14.14
N ASN A 61 -7.82 -17.54 15.24
CA ASN A 61 -9.22 -17.16 15.44
C ASN A 61 -10.16 -17.49 14.26
N GLY A 62 -9.97 -18.64 13.62
CA GLY A 62 -10.78 -19.10 12.49
C GLY A 62 -10.46 -18.46 11.14
N ALA A 63 -9.43 -17.63 11.05
CA ALA A 63 -8.98 -17.00 9.81
C ALA A 63 -7.55 -17.42 9.45
N TYR A 64 -7.28 -17.57 8.14
CA TYR A 64 -5.92 -17.77 7.68
C TYR A 64 -5.16 -16.45 7.67
N VAL A 65 -3.95 -16.50 8.24
CA VAL A 65 -3.03 -15.36 8.35
C VAL A 65 -1.62 -15.78 7.98
N LYS A 66 -0.75 -14.81 7.71
CA LYS A 66 0.70 -14.98 7.60
C LYS A 66 1.40 -14.07 8.60
N GLU A 67 2.51 -14.51 9.13
CA GLU A 67 3.34 -13.68 9.99
C GLU A 67 3.93 -12.51 9.19
N TYR A 68 3.98 -11.35 9.80
CA TYR A 68 4.56 -10.15 9.21
C TYR A 68 5.30 -9.35 10.27
N TRP A 69 6.55 -9.02 9.96
CA TRP A 69 7.36 -8.12 10.80
C TRP A 69 8.11 -7.13 9.93
N GLY A 70 8.14 -5.86 10.35
CA GLY A 70 8.88 -4.81 9.67
C GLY A 70 10.39 -4.90 9.90
N GLU A 71 11.19 -4.33 9.03
CA GLU A 71 12.66 -4.31 9.16
C GLU A 71 13.14 -3.65 10.46
N GLY A 72 12.42 -2.64 10.96
CA GLY A 72 12.69 -1.98 12.24
C GLY A 72 12.24 -2.75 13.48
N SER A 73 11.69 -3.97 13.34
CA SER A 73 11.25 -4.79 14.47
C SER A 73 12.43 -5.53 15.14
N ASN A 74 12.25 -5.86 16.41
CA ASN A 74 13.21 -6.70 17.15
C ASN A 74 13.40 -8.08 16.51
N ARG A 75 12.37 -8.63 15.87
CA ARG A 75 12.43 -9.91 15.18
C ARG A 75 13.32 -9.85 13.95
N ALA A 76 13.19 -8.82 13.10
CA ALA A 76 14.02 -8.65 11.92
C ALA A 76 15.49 -8.51 12.26
N ARG A 77 15.77 -7.82 13.35
CA ARG A 77 17.11 -7.59 13.87
C ARG A 77 17.79 -8.88 14.35
N ASN A 78 17.06 -9.76 15.02
CA ASN A 78 17.58 -11.04 15.51
C ASN A 78 17.88 -12.02 14.37
N TRP A 79 17.41 -11.78 13.16
CA TRP A 79 17.67 -12.59 11.97
C TRP A 79 18.98 -12.22 11.26
N GLN A 80 19.81 -11.37 11.85
CA GLN A 80 21.17 -11.01 11.37
C GLN A 80 21.22 -10.57 9.89
N ARG A 81 20.15 -9.98 9.40
CA ARG A 81 20.10 -9.53 8.00
C ARG A 81 21.11 -8.42 7.68
N TYR A 82 21.49 -7.66 8.70
CA TYR A 82 22.54 -6.66 8.65
C TYR A 82 23.55 -6.96 9.74
N ASP A 83 24.77 -7.33 9.36
CA ASP A 83 25.88 -7.53 10.31
C ASP A 83 26.42 -6.17 10.80
N LEU A 84 25.69 -5.58 11.73
CA LEU A 84 26.05 -4.33 12.38
C LEU A 84 26.98 -4.55 13.59
N GLY A 85 27.79 -5.61 13.56
CA GLY A 85 28.80 -5.87 14.59
C GLY A 85 28.26 -6.12 15.99
N GLY A 86 27.07 -6.69 16.11
CA GLY A 86 26.52 -7.29 17.35
C GLY A 86 26.23 -6.35 18.52
N LYS A 87 26.46 -5.04 18.42
CA LYS A 87 26.36 -4.09 19.54
C LYS A 87 25.49 -2.84 19.29
N ALA A 88 24.97 -2.64 18.10
CA ALA A 88 24.10 -1.49 17.83
C ALA A 88 22.71 -1.73 18.43
N LYS A 89 22.43 -1.15 19.59
CA LYS A 89 21.08 -1.02 20.14
C LYS A 89 20.34 -0.01 19.29
N LEU A 90 19.22 -0.41 18.65
CA LEU A 90 18.32 0.58 18.07
C LEU A 90 17.88 1.52 19.19
N SER A 91 17.88 2.81 18.92
CA SER A 91 17.39 3.82 19.88
C SER A 91 15.88 3.70 20.08
N PHE A 92 15.15 3.14 19.10
CA PHE A 92 13.71 2.87 19.17
C PHE A 92 13.33 1.76 18.18
N GLU A 93 12.20 1.11 18.42
CA GLU A 93 11.62 0.08 17.58
C GLU A 93 10.56 0.71 16.68
N GLU A 94 10.76 0.66 15.36
CA GLU A 94 9.82 1.20 14.39
C GLU A 94 8.94 0.13 13.74
N GLY A 95 9.28 -1.14 13.91
CA GLY A 95 8.57 -2.26 13.30
C GLY A 95 7.72 -3.03 14.30
N VAL A 96 6.60 -3.57 13.81
CA VAL A 96 5.71 -4.44 14.58
C VAL A 96 5.90 -5.90 14.16
N ASP A 97 5.82 -6.82 15.12
CA ASP A 97 5.63 -8.25 14.87
C ASP A 97 4.13 -8.53 14.94
N SER A 98 3.55 -8.94 13.83
CA SER A 98 2.10 -8.99 13.66
C SER A 98 1.67 -10.07 12.67
N TYR A 99 0.37 -10.17 12.46
CA TYR A 99 -0.22 -11.00 11.41
C TYR A 99 -0.86 -10.13 10.32
N VAL A 100 -0.79 -10.62 9.09
CA VAL A 100 -1.55 -10.08 7.95
C VAL A 100 -2.52 -11.15 7.45
N THR A 101 -3.68 -10.72 7.01
CA THR A 101 -4.69 -11.64 6.44
C THR A 101 -4.13 -12.30 5.19
N TYR A 102 -4.16 -13.63 5.15
CA TYR A 102 -3.78 -14.39 3.98
C TYR A 102 -4.70 -14.08 2.80
N ALA A 103 -4.14 -13.97 1.61
CA ALA A 103 -4.87 -13.56 0.41
C ALA A 103 -4.73 -14.50 -0.80
N GLY A 104 -4.03 -15.62 -0.65
CA GLY A 104 -3.83 -16.59 -1.74
C GLY A 104 -2.67 -16.24 -2.67
N PRO A 105 -2.70 -16.70 -3.93
CA PRO A 105 -1.61 -16.53 -4.89
C PRO A 105 -1.33 -15.06 -5.22
N LEU A 106 -0.07 -14.71 -5.40
CA LEU A 106 0.40 -13.39 -5.77
C LEU A 106 -0.17 -12.93 -7.12
N SER A 107 -0.08 -13.78 -8.13
CA SER A 107 -0.48 -13.46 -9.51
C SER A 107 -1.90 -12.92 -9.59
N ASP A 108 -2.85 -13.62 -8.98
CA ASP A 108 -4.27 -13.25 -9.01
C ASP A 108 -4.56 -11.95 -8.30
N ASN A 109 -3.89 -11.72 -7.17
CA ASN A 109 -4.08 -10.52 -6.37
C ASN A 109 -3.44 -9.29 -7.02
N VAL A 110 -2.25 -9.43 -7.60
CA VAL A 110 -1.61 -8.35 -8.36
C VAL A 110 -2.44 -7.99 -9.58
N ALA A 111 -2.93 -8.97 -10.33
CA ALA A 111 -3.80 -8.72 -11.48
C ALA A 111 -5.07 -7.93 -11.08
N LYS A 112 -5.72 -8.31 -9.96
CA LYS A 112 -6.89 -7.58 -9.42
C LYS A 112 -6.54 -6.16 -9.01
N SER A 113 -5.43 -5.95 -8.30
CA SER A 113 -5.00 -4.61 -7.87
C SER A 113 -4.66 -3.71 -9.07
N LEU A 114 -3.94 -4.25 -10.07
CA LEU A 114 -3.64 -3.52 -11.30
C LEU A 114 -4.92 -3.16 -12.07
N TYR A 115 -5.89 -4.07 -12.13
CA TYR A 115 -7.18 -3.78 -12.76
C TYR A 115 -7.88 -2.61 -12.06
N LYS A 116 -7.93 -2.59 -10.72
CA LYS A 116 -8.55 -1.52 -9.95
C LYS A 116 -7.84 -0.18 -10.15
N VAL A 117 -6.51 -0.17 -10.14
CA VAL A 117 -5.71 1.04 -10.42
C VAL A 117 -6.03 1.57 -11.82
N LYS A 118 -5.99 0.70 -12.84
CA LYS A 118 -6.32 1.07 -14.23
C LYS A 118 -7.76 1.57 -14.36
N SER A 119 -8.72 0.91 -13.70
CA SER A 119 -10.12 1.35 -13.71
C SER A 119 -10.27 2.75 -13.12
N THR A 120 -9.59 3.04 -12.01
CA THR A 120 -9.62 4.39 -11.42
C THR A 120 -8.96 5.42 -12.34
N MET A 121 -7.86 5.08 -13.01
CA MET A 121 -7.24 5.94 -14.01
C MET A 121 -8.18 6.25 -15.16
N CYS A 122 -8.90 5.23 -15.68
CA CYS A 122 -9.92 5.44 -16.71
C CYS A 122 -11.05 6.36 -16.23
N ASN A 123 -11.51 6.21 -14.99
CA ASN A 123 -12.51 7.11 -14.40
C ASN A 123 -12.00 8.57 -14.30
N CYS A 124 -10.70 8.75 -14.15
CA CYS A 124 -10.04 10.06 -14.18
C CYS A 124 -9.79 10.57 -15.62
N GLY A 125 -10.14 9.80 -16.64
CA GLY A 125 -9.94 10.16 -18.05
C GLY A 125 -8.48 10.10 -18.50
N VAL A 126 -7.65 9.28 -17.86
CA VAL A 126 -6.20 9.17 -18.14
C VAL A 126 -5.79 7.73 -18.40
N LEU A 127 -4.76 7.54 -19.26
CA LEU A 127 -4.26 6.22 -19.64
C LEU A 127 -2.84 5.94 -19.13
N THR A 128 -2.12 6.97 -18.73
CA THR A 128 -0.73 6.85 -18.26
C THR A 128 -0.55 7.44 -16.87
N ILE A 129 0.45 6.97 -16.12
CA ILE A 129 0.79 7.52 -14.80
C ILE A 129 1.20 9.00 -14.91
N PRO A 130 2.03 9.44 -15.87
CA PRO A 130 2.31 10.85 -16.06
C PRO A 130 1.06 11.71 -16.29
N ASP A 131 0.08 11.22 -17.06
CA ASP A 131 -1.19 11.93 -17.27
C ASP A 131 -2.00 11.99 -15.98
N LEU A 132 -2.03 10.91 -15.19
CA LEU A 132 -2.65 10.89 -13.87
C LEU A 132 -2.04 11.97 -12.97
N GLN A 133 -0.73 12.02 -12.88
CA GLN A 133 0.00 13.00 -12.06
C GLN A 133 -0.26 14.45 -12.48
N LYS A 134 -0.42 14.68 -13.79
CA LYS A 134 -0.67 16.00 -14.35
C LYS A 134 -2.12 16.46 -14.17
N ASN A 135 -3.08 15.56 -14.35
CA ASN A 135 -4.50 15.91 -14.50
C ASN A 135 -5.34 15.59 -13.27
N ALA A 136 -4.90 14.67 -12.38
CA ALA A 136 -5.67 14.31 -11.21
C ALA A 136 -5.77 15.50 -10.23
N LYS A 137 -7.00 15.73 -9.76
CA LYS A 137 -7.29 16.73 -8.72
C LYS A 137 -7.73 16.00 -7.47
N LEU A 138 -6.98 16.17 -6.40
CA LEU A 138 -7.34 15.61 -5.10
C LEU A 138 -8.24 16.60 -4.37
N THR A 139 -9.34 16.12 -3.84
CA THR A 139 -10.31 16.92 -3.09
C THR A 139 -10.49 16.31 -1.71
N VAL A 140 -10.44 17.17 -0.69
CA VAL A 140 -10.78 16.77 0.67
C VAL A 140 -12.30 16.64 0.76
N VAL A 141 -12.76 15.48 1.23
CA VAL A 141 -14.19 15.19 1.42
C VAL A 141 -14.52 15.07 2.89
N SER A 142 -15.74 15.41 3.27
CA SER A 142 -16.24 15.23 4.63
C SER A 142 -16.56 13.76 4.93
N SER A 143 -16.68 13.41 6.21
CA SER A 143 -17.17 12.10 6.62
C SER A 143 -18.56 11.79 6.07
N THR A 144 -19.43 12.80 5.98
CA THR A 144 -20.77 12.68 5.38
C THR A 144 -20.68 12.27 3.92
N SER A 145 -19.79 12.90 3.12
CA SER A 145 -19.58 12.52 1.72
C SER A 145 -19.08 11.09 1.55
N ILE A 146 -18.28 10.58 2.51
CA ILE A 146 -17.82 9.18 2.50
C ILE A 146 -19.00 8.23 2.74
N VAL A 147 -19.90 8.56 3.66
CA VAL A 147 -21.11 7.78 3.93
C VAL A 147 -22.06 7.81 2.74
N GLU A 148 -22.29 8.99 2.16
CA GLU A 148 -23.12 9.16 0.97
C GLU A 148 -22.59 8.43 -0.27
N GLY A 149 -21.28 8.26 -0.40
CA GLY A 149 -20.65 7.47 -1.47
C GLY A 149 -20.68 5.95 -1.22
N GLY A 150 -21.24 5.51 -0.09
CA GLY A 150 -21.31 4.11 0.30
C GLY A 150 -22.55 3.38 -0.23
N TYR A 151 -22.80 2.21 0.34
CA TYR A 151 -24.01 1.44 0.04
C TYR A 151 -25.20 1.99 0.83
N HIS A 152 -26.27 2.31 0.14
CA HIS A 152 -27.52 2.81 0.73
C HIS A 152 -28.58 1.72 0.77
N ASP A 153 -29.20 1.52 1.91
CA ASP A 153 -30.40 0.67 2.12
C ASP A 153 -30.31 -0.77 1.55
N VAL A 154 -29.11 -1.34 1.53
CA VAL A 154 -28.89 -2.73 1.09
C VAL A 154 -28.13 -3.54 2.10
N MET A 155 -28.55 -4.80 2.30
CA MET A 155 -27.76 -5.79 3.01
C MET A 155 -26.86 -6.54 2.05
N LEU A 156 -25.54 -6.54 2.28
CA LEU A 156 -24.61 -7.29 1.48
C LEU A 156 -24.81 -8.80 1.67
N LYS A 157 -24.95 -9.57 0.58
CA LYS A 157 -25.08 -11.03 0.62
C LYS A 157 -23.82 -11.74 1.13
N SER A 158 -22.70 -11.11 1.08
CA SER A 158 -21.41 -11.65 1.51
C SER A 158 -20.76 -10.72 2.52
N THR A 159 -20.34 -11.28 3.64
CA THR A 159 -19.49 -10.64 4.63
C THR A 159 -18.00 -10.64 4.23
N ALA A 160 -17.68 -11.07 3.01
CA ALA A 160 -16.38 -10.77 2.42
C ALA A 160 -16.28 -9.24 2.39
N ALA A 161 -15.68 -8.67 3.43
CA ALA A 161 -15.54 -7.24 3.56
C ALA A 161 -14.98 -6.71 2.25
N PRO A 162 -15.64 -5.74 1.60
CA PRO A 162 -15.00 -5.01 0.52
C PRO A 162 -13.70 -4.51 1.14
N GLY A 163 -12.56 -4.82 0.48
CA GLY A 163 -11.22 -4.62 1.04
C GLY A 163 -11.11 -3.29 1.80
N ARG A 164 -11.32 -3.37 3.12
CA ARG A 164 -10.92 -2.34 4.07
C ARG A 164 -9.45 -2.38 4.26
#